data_84a4c062d820c969da4a2394d2047897
#
_entry.id   84a4c062d820c969da4a2394d2047897
#
_cell.length_a   1.000
_cell.length_b   1.000
_cell.length_c   1.000
_cell.angle_alpha   90.00
_cell.angle_beta   90.00
_cell.angle_gamma   90.00
#
_symmetry.space_group_name_H-M   'P 1'
#
loop_
_entity.id
_entity.type
_entity.pdbx_description
1 polymer ?
#
loop_
_entity_poly.entity_id
_entity_poly.type
_entity_poly.pdbx_seq_one_letter_code
_entity_poly.pdbx_strand_id
1 'polypeptide(L)'
;MENFYVNIDELVQDLLIPARTEKKIDIQVYEKFYGILKELENELKGEEYIPRKIAGLLYFIYTSLSAEAEHCSYSDELFIAVAKLEDMLDRILWDSPFKN
;
A
#
# COMPACT_ATOMS: atom_id res chain seq x y z
N MET A 1 3.85 -13.04 10.25
CA MET A 1 3.06 -11.83 9.99
C MET A 1 3.59 -10.58 10.68
N GLU A 2 4.18 -10.72 11.84
CA GLU A 2 4.74 -9.56 12.54
C GLU A 2 5.81 -8.83 11.72
N ASN A 3 6.66 -9.57 11.01
CA ASN A 3 7.71 -8.97 10.19
C ASN A 3 7.13 -8.09 9.07
N PHE A 4 5.99 -8.47 8.50
CA PHE A 4 5.35 -7.64 7.49
C PHE A 4 4.94 -6.30 8.06
N TYR A 5 4.34 -6.30 9.25
CA TYR A 5 3.95 -5.05 9.90
C TYR A 5 5.16 -4.13 10.13
N VAL A 6 6.21 -4.68 10.72
CA VAL A 6 7.42 -3.90 11.02
C VAL A 6 8.05 -3.34 9.75
N ASN A 7 8.19 -4.18 8.72
CA ASN A 7 8.84 -3.76 7.49
C ASN A 7 8.05 -2.68 6.75
N ILE A 8 6.72 -2.77 6.78
CA ILE A 8 5.87 -1.75 6.17
C ILE A 8 5.92 -0.47 6.99
N ASP A 9 5.82 -0.60 8.32
CA ASP A 9 5.81 0.55 9.22
C ASP A 9 7.08 1.39 9.08
N GLU A 10 8.22 0.75 8.86
CA GLU A 10 9.49 1.45 8.66
C GLU A 10 9.51 2.34 7.42
N LEU A 11 8.65 2.08 6.46
CA LEU A 11 8.60 2.84 5.20
C LEU A 11 7.58 3.98 5.22
N VAL A 12 6.74 4.06 6.26
CA VAL A 12 5.61 5.00 6.27
C VAL A 12 6.04 6.44 6.05
N GLN A 13 7.03 6.92 6.81
CA GLN A 13 7.45 8.32 6.70
C GLN A 13 8.05 8.62 5.33
N ASP A 14 8.87 7.71 4.81
CA ASP A 14 9.50 7.89 3.52
C ASP A 14 8.49 7.86 2.35
N LEU A 15 7.36 7.22 2.56
CA LEU A 15 6.27 7.24 1.59
C LEU A 15 5.45 8.53 1.70
N LEU A 16 5.10 8.92 2.93
CA LEU A 16 4.12 9.99 3.15
C LEU A 16 4.69 11.39 3.09
N ILE A 17 5.94 11.60 3.54
CA ILE A 17 6.51 12.94 3.58
C ILE A 17 6.62 13.55 2.18
N PRO A 18 7.23 12.88 1.18
CA PRO A 18 7.29 13.46 -0.16
C PRO A 18 5.91 13.71 -0.77
N ALA A 19 4.94 12.84 -0.46
CA ALA A 19 3.59 13.01 -0.98
C ALA A 19 2.93 14.28 -0.40
N ARG A 20 3.09 14.48 0.91
CA ARG A 20 2.49 15.63 1.60
C ARG A 20 3.13 16.95 1.24
N THR A 21 4.46 16.97 1.13
CA THR A 21 5.21 18.21 0.93
C THR A 21 5.37 18.60 -0.54
N GLU A 22 5.47 17.62 -1.44
CA GLU A 22 5.80 17.87 -2.84
C GLU A 22 4.85 17.20 -3.83
N LYS A 23 3.85 16.47 -3.36
CA LYS A 23 2.94 15.67 -4.20
C LYS A 23 3.73 14.68 -5.06
N LYS A 24 4.74 14.07 -4.46
CA LYS A 24 5.64 13.12 -5.13
C LYS A 24 5.73 11.82 -4.38
N ILE A 25 6.22 10.81 -5.07
CA ILE A 25 6.52 9.51 -4.48
C ILE A 25 7.99 9.21 -4.73
N ASP A 26 8.68 8.69 -3.71
CA ASP A 26 10.03 8.18 -3.87
C ASP A 26 9.90 6.79 -4.51
N ILE A 27 10.32 6.68 -5.76
CA ILE A 27 10.11 5.45 -6.54
C ILE A 27 10.83 4.26 -5.91
N GLN A 28 12.04 4.45 -5.38
CA GLN A 28 12.78 3.34 -4.76
C GLN A 28 12.08 2.84 -3.51
N VAL A 29 11.60 3.76 -2.68
CA VAL A 29 10.84 3.41 -1.47
C VAL A 29 9.55 2.71 -1.85
N TYR A 30 8.85 3.23 -2.86
CA TYR A 30 7.59 2.65 -3.30
C TYR A 30 7.79 1.23 -3.84
N GLU A 31 8.84 1.00 -4.62
CA GLU A 31 9.13 -0.32 -5.16
C GLU A 31 9.42 -1.33 -4.05
N LYS A 32 10.14 -0.90 -3.01
CA LYS A 32 10.40 -1.74 -1.85
C LYS A 32 9.11 -2.06 -1.13
N PHE A 33 8.27 -1.07 -0.91
CA PHE A 33 6.97 -1.23 -0.28
C PHE A 33 6.09 -2.20 -1.08
N TYR A 34 6.01 -1.99 -2.39
CA TYR A 34 5.19 -2.83 -3.28
C TYR A 34 5.69 -4.27 -3.29
N GLY A 35 7.01 -4.47 -3.25
CA GLY A 35 7.59 -5.81 -3.15
C GLY A 35 7.18 -6.53 -1.88
N ILE A 36 7.15 -5.81 -0.75
CA ILE A 36 6.68 -6.38 0.52
C ILE A 36 5.21 -6.77 0.39
N LEU A 37 4.40 -5.96 -0.27
CA LEU A 37 2.98 -6.26 -0.45
C LEU A 37 2.76 -7.49 -1.33
N LYS A 38 3.61 -7.70 -2.34
CA LYS A 38 3.53 -8.92 -3.16
C LYS A 38 3.81 -10.16 -2.33
N GLU A 39 4.78 -10.10 -1.43
CA GLU A 39 5.07 -11.20 -0.52
C GLU A 39 3.89 -11.44 0.42
N LEU A 40 3.29 -10.38 0.93
CA LEU A 40 2.13 -10.48 1.80
C LEU A 40 0.94 -11.10 1.08
N GLU A 41 0.72 -10.72 -0.18
CA GLU A 41 -0.33 -11.31 -1.00
C GLU A 41 -0.15 -12.82 -1.10
N ASN A 42 1.09 -13.27 -1.34
CA ASN A 42 1.38 -14.70 -1.43
C ASN A 42 1.13 -15.42 -0.11
N GLU A 43 1.54 -14.80 1.01
CA GLU A 43 1.33 -15.39 2.34
C GLU A 43 -0.15 -15.53 2.68
N LEU A 44 -0.97 -14.64 2.18
CA LEU A 44 -2.40 -14.62 2.49
C LEU A 44 -3.26 -15.46 1.53
N LYS A 45 -2.65 -16.06 0.52
CA LYS A 45 -3.42 -16.88 -0.43
C LYS A 45 -4.12 -18.02 0.29
N GLY A 46 -5.44 -18.10 0.09
CA GLY A 46 -6.25 -19.13 0.72
C GLY A 46 -6.60 -18.85 2.17
N GLU A 47 -6.10 -17.76 2.75
CA GLU A 47 -6.40 -17.38 4.12
C GLU A 47 -7.59 -16.45 4.16
N GLU A 48 -8.45 -16.63 5.16
CA GLU A 48 -9.62 -15.76 5.34
C GLU A 48 -9.27 -14.54 6.19
N TYR A 49 -8.27 -14.63 7.05
CA TYR A 49 -7.99 -13.59 8.05
C TYR A 49 -6.64 -12.93 7.81
N ILE A 50 -6.61 -11.63 8.06
CA ILE A 50 -5.38 -10.84 8.04
C ILE A 50 -5.23 -10.19 9.42
N PRO A 51 -3.99 -10.08 9.96
CA PRO A 51 -3.81 -9.35 11.20
C PRO A 51 -4.37 -7.93 11.11
N ARG A 52 -5.18 -7.58 12.08
CA ARG A 52 -5.89 -6.29 12.07
C ARG A 52 -4.96 -5.10 11.94
N LYS A 53 -3.80 -5.14 12.61
CA LYS A 53 -2.86 -4.02 12.56
C LYS A 53 -2.22 -3.85 11.19
N ILE A 54 -2.05 -4.93 10.43
CA ILE A 54 -1.55 -4.85 9.06
C ILE A 54 -2.62 -4.21 8.17
N ALA A 55 -3.86 -4.68 8.27
CA ALA A 55 -4.96 -4.10 7.49
C ALA A 55 -5.11 -2.60 7.80
N GLY A 56 -5.05 -2.25 9.08
CA GLY A 56 -5.17 -0.86 9.51
C GLY A 56 -4.03 0.02 8.99
N LEU A 57 -2.80 -0.50 9.03
CA LEU A 57 -1.66 0.25 8.53
C LEU A 57 -1.75 0.47 7.02
N LEU A 58 -2.15 -0.56 6.27
CA LEU A 58 -2.33 -0.43 4.83
C LEU A 58 -3.43 0.57 4.48
N TYR A 59 -4.53 0.54 5.23
CA TYR A 59 -5.60 1.51 5.03
C TYR A 59 -5.11 2.94 5.29
N PHE A 60 -4.36 3.13 6.37
CA PHE A 60 -3.81 4.45 6.70
C PHE A 60 -2.89 4.97 5.58
N ILE A 61 -1.99 4.12 5.09
CA ILE A 61 -1.07 4.50 4.02
C ILE A 61 -1.86 4.86 2.74
N TYR A 62 -2.80 4.00 2.37
CA TYR A 62 -3.59 4.22 1.16
C TYR A 62 -4.39 5.52 1.25
N THR A 63 -5.11 5.74 2.33
CA THR A 63 -5.95 6.94 2.45
C THR A 63 -5.10 8.21 2.50
N SER A 64 -3.94 8.15 3.15
CA SER A 64 -3.03 9.29 3.21
C SER A 64 -2.47 9.65 1.83
N LEU A 65 -2.00 8.65 1.08
CA LEU A 65 -1.48 8.87 -0.27
C LEU A 65 -2.58 9.29 -1.23
N SER A 66 -3.74 8.66 -1.12
CA SER A 66 -4.89 8.96 -1.98
C SER A 66 -5.35 10.41 -1.83
N ALA A 67 -5.37 10.91 -0.59
CA ALA A 67 -5.74 12.30 -0.33
C ALA A 67 -4.81 13.28 -1.06
N GLU A 68 -3.52 12.99 -1.08
CA GLU A 68 -2.57 13.84 -1.78
C GLU A 68 -2.67 13.68 -3.30
N ALA A 69 -2.96 12.47 -3.78
CA ALA A 69 -3.09 12.20 -5.20
C ALA A 69 -4.30 12.90 -5.83
N GLU A 70 -5.30 13.28 -5.04
CA GLU A 70 -6.45 14.03 -5.53
C GLU A 70 -6.06 15.39 -6.13
N HIS A 71 -4.89 15.89 -5.75
CA HIS A 71 -4.37 17.16 -6.25
C HIS A 71 -3.43 16.98 -7.44
N CYS A 72 -3.34 15.77 -7.99
CA CYS A 72 -2.44 15.42 -9.07
C CYS A 72 -3.20 15.11 -10.36
N SER A 73 -2.48 15.16 -11.49
CA SER A 73 -3.06 14.74 -12.78
C SER A 73 -2.80 13.24 -12.98
N TYR A 74 -3.48 12.63 -13.96
CA TYR A 74 -3.37 11.20 -14.27
C TYR A 74 -1.95 10.75 -14.61
N SER A 75 -1.12 11.65 -15.14
CA SER A 75 0.23 11.31 -15.55
C SER A 75 1.25 11.44 -14.42
N ASP A 76 0.85 11.97 -13.27
CA ASP A 76 1.78 12.15 -12.16
C ASP A 76 2.10 10.82 -11.48
N GLU A 77 3.36 10.68 -11.08
CA GLU A 77 3.83 9.43 -10.47
C GLU A 77 3.05 9.05 -9.22
N LEU A 78 2.69 10.03 -8.41
CA LEU A 78 1.91 9.77 -7.20
C LEU A 78 0.53 9.20 -7.53
N PHE A 79 -0.15 9.78 -8.53
CA PHE A 79 -1.45 9.27 -8.94
C PHE A 79 -1.33 7.82 -9.42
N ILE A 80 -0.33 7.54 -10.26
CA ILE A 80 -0.11 6.20 -10.80
C ILE A 80 0.21 5.22 -9.67
N ALA A 81 1.04 5.63 -8.71
CA ALA A 81 1.39 4.79 -7.58
C ALA A 81 0.17 4.43 -6.74
N VAL A 82 -0.71 5.40 -6.50
CA VAL A 82 -1.94 5.17 -5.71
C VAL A 82 -2.87 4.21 -6.45
N ALA A 83 -3.00 4.36 -7.77
CA ALA A 83 -3.83 3.46 -8.56
C ALA A 83 -3.32 2.01 -8.49
N LYS A 84 -2.00 1.83 -8.58
CA LYS A 84 -1.39 0.50 -8.44
C LYS A 84 -1.57 -0.06 -7.04
N LEU A 85 -1.47 0.80 -6.04
CA LEU A 85 -1.66 0.40 -4.65
C LEU A 85 -3.09 -0.06 -4.41
N GLU A 86 -4.07 0.64 -4.97
CA GLU A 86 -5.47 0.26 -4.85
C GLU A 86 -5.69 -1.16 -5.39
N ASP A 87 -5.14 -1.45 -6.57
CA ASP A 87 -5.20 -2.78 -7.17
C ASP A 87 -4.59 -3.85 -6.26
N MET A 88 -3.42 -3.55 -5.70
CA MET A 88 -2.72 -4.48 -4.82
C MET A 88 -3.53 -4.73 -3.54
N LEU A 89 -4.09 -3.67 -2.95
CA LEU A 89 -4.88 -3.81 -1.74
C LEU A 89 -6.16 -4.60 -1.99
N ASP A 90 -6.75 -4.45 -3.17
CA ASP A 90 -7.91 -5.26 -3.54
C ASP A 90 -7.54 -6.75 -3.52
N ARG A 91 -6.39 -7.11 -4.06
CA ARG A 91 -5.93 -8.49 -4.07
C ARG A 91 -5.61 -9.00 -2.66
N ILE A 92 -5.05 -8.15 -1.80
CA ILE A 92 -4.70 -8.54 -0.43
C ILE A 92 -5.92 -8.64 0.46
N LEU A 93 -6.80 -7.64 0.39
CA LEU A 93 -7.89 -7.49 1.36
C LEU A 93 -9.19 -8.11 0.90
N TRP A 94 -9.36 -8.35 -0.40
CA TRP A 94 -10.61 -8.86 -0.94
C TRP A 94 -10.48 -10.24 -1.58
N ASP A 95 -9.27 -10.70 -1.88
CA ASP A 95 -9.05 -12.00 -2.52
C ASP A 95 -9.20 -13.15 -1.50
N SER A 96 -10.39 -13.24 -0.98
CA SER A 96 -10.79 -14.22 0.03
C SER A 96 -11.08 -15.57 -0.64
N PRO A 97 -10.94 -16.70 0.08
CA PRO A 97 -11.38 -18.00 -0.43
C PRO A 97 -12.85 -18.02 -0.84
N PHE A 98 -13.64 -17.07 -0.39
CA PHE A 98 -15.06 -16.98 -0.71
C PHE A 98 -15.37 -16.05 -1.89
N LYS A 99 -14.37 -15.40 -2.44
CA LYS A 99 -14.53 -14.55 -3.61
C LYS A 99 -14.60 -15.39 -4.87
N ASN A 100 -15.50 -15.05 -5.74
CA ASN A 100 -15.64 -15.71 -7.05
C ASN A 100 -15.07 -14.87 -8.17
#